data_9a3dcb8e74471b173cb3f662cf1f12f3
#
_entry.id   9a3dcb8e74471b173cb3f662cf1f12f3
#
_cell.length_a   1.000
_cell.length_b   1.000
_cell.length_c   1.000
_cell.angle_alpha   90.00
_cell.angle_beta   90.00
_cell.angle_gamma   90.00
#
_symmetry.space_group_name_H-M   'P 1'
#
loop_
_entity.id
_entity.type
_entity.pdbx_description
1 polymer ?
#
loop_
_entity_poly.entity_id
_entity_poly.type
_entity_poly.pdbx_seq_one_letter_code
_entity_poly.pdbx_strand_id
1 'polypeptide(L)'
;MASDNIKSVEVINNPGARYDASVKAVIRITTKKAKGEGFGFNNRLVGFKHRFGESLYDQFNFNYREGGFDLTGMLSGGHYDNSQGAITTVDVHSANHWRVKNDMSKQKNINHILSGTLSMNYQFNPDHVMGVRYKLSRDPKIRIDGTALAEAFMDGTMYEQSDARYDIGGQFTSHDINAYYNGKVNDWSIDLNLDGMWHKTKQNQFTAQTITETSRKTMEENMTTFNRTRNNLLASKLVISRPLWDGSLSFGGEYSHNSRTNLYHNDEGVLDSDDSEIKEGMTSGFVEYGRSFGKLGVQAGVRYEHVGFDYYDRGKHIDEQSKTYDDVFPSLALSLPIGKVQTQLVYGTDISRPSYSDLRSNITYVNRYLYETGDPYLLPTRSRNLTFASSYQWLNLVLGYQHIMNDISQLCDPFPGKDPSVSLYKYANIDDYDKAFASLTLAPKVGIWQPQLTLSVQKQWYTAETPDGKAEFNRPLGSFQWQNTLQFSKTFNIGVNASFQTKGHSGNTHLDKTSGALSFSAYKSFFKGRFIAQLFAYDLLQTNRQYLTMYNGGRTVKWEIKPNRSVRLTLRYVFNQAKSKYKGTGAGQSQKARM
;
A
#
# COMPACT_ATOMS: atom_id res chain seq x y z
N MET A 1 5.45 15.66 9.98
CA MET A 1 6.39 16.08 11.06
C MET A 1 7.30 17.14 10.47
N ALA A 2 7.62 18.23 11.20
CA ALA A 2 8.58 19.21 10.69
C ALA A 2 10.00 18.63 10.78
N SER A 3 10.80 18.78 9.74
CA SER A 3 12.18 18.28 9.64
C SER A 3 13.07 18.77 10.79
N ASP A 4 12.85 20.00 11.26
CA ASP A 4 13.61 20.62 12.35
C ASP A 4 13.47 19.90 13.70
N ASN A 5 12.41 19.11 13.87
CA ASN A 5 12.15 18.31 15.07
C ASN A 5 12.74 16.89 14.99
N ILE A 6 13.31 16.51 13.86
CA ILE A 6 13.94 15.20 13.68
C ILE A 6 15.40 15.29 14.16
N LYS A 7 15.80 14.35 15.03
CA LYS A 7 17.19 14.17 15.46
C LYS A 7 17.91 13.21 14.53
N SER A 8 17.27 12.07 14.21
CA SER A 8 17.79 11.07 13.28
C SER A 8 16.66 10.28 12.65
N VAL A 9 16.90 9.77 11.46
CA VAL A 9 16.08 8.79 10.76
C VAL A 9 16.96 7.58 10.50
N GLU A 10 16.51 6.43 10.94
CA GLU A 10 17.13 5.14 10.69
C GLU A 10 16.17 4.30 9.86
N VAL A 11 16.65 3.77 8.76
CA VAL A 11 15.89 2.83 7.92
C VAL A 11 16.46 1.44 8.20
N ILE A 12 15.64 0.57 8.76
CA ILE A 12 15.97 -0.81 9.10
C ILE A 12 15.35 -1.67 8.00
N ASN A 13 16.16 -2.09 7.04
CA ASN A 13 15.78 -3.05 6.01
C ASN A 13 15.89 -4.45 6.60
N ASN A 14 14.83 -5.16 6.76
CA ASN A 14 14.69 -6.39 7.53
C ASN A 14 14.72 -6.14 9.05
N PRO A 15 13.58 -5.85 9.61
CA PRO A 15 13.44 -5.39 10.99
C PRO A 15 13.65 -6.47 12.08
N GLY A 16 13.85 -7.74 11.69
CA GLY A 16 14.08 -8.86 12.61
C GLY A 16 12.77 -9.53 13.09
N ALA A 17 12.94 -10.60 13.88
CA ALA A 17 11.89 -11.55 14.25
C ALA A 17 10.76 -10.95 15.12
N ARG A 18 11.02 -9.87 15.85
CA ARG A 18 10.03 -9.19 16.72
C ARG A 18 8.92 -8.45 15.95
N TYR A 19 9.12 -8.21 14.66
CA TYR A 19 8.11 -7.63 13.79
C TYR A 19 7.35 -8.72 13.06
N ASP A 20 6.13 -8.42 12.62
CA ASP A 20 5.36 -9.32 11.77
C ASP A 20 6.15 -9.66 10.50
N ALA A 21 6.05 -10.90 10.03
CA ALA A 21 6.82 -11.37 8.87
C ALA A 21 6.46 -10.67 7.55
N SER A 22 5.34 -9.93 7.50
CA SER A 22 4.96 -9.08 6.36
C SER A 22 5.67 -7.72 6.33
N VAL A 23 6.38 -7.32 7.41
CA VAL A 23 7.05 -6.03 7.54
C VAL A 23 8.41 -6.06 6.83
N LYS A 24 8.51 -5.43 5.66
CA LYS A 24 9.74 -5.40 4.83
C LYS A 24 10.80 -4.40 5.31
N ALA A 25 10.40 -3.32 5.96
CA ALA A 25 11.30 -2.30 6.50
C ALA A 25 10.65 -1.52 7.64
N VAL A 26 11.48 -1.04 8.57
CA VAL A 26 11.06 -0.15 9.66
C VAL A 26 11.81 1.17 9.56
N ILE A 27 11.08 2.29 9.57
CA ILE A 27 11.66 3.63 9.67
C ILE A 27 11.56 4.10 11.11
N ARG A 28 12.69 4.14 11.79
CA ARG A 28 12.80 4.65 13.15
C ARG A 28 13.17 6.13 13.13
N ILE A 29 12.23 6.99 13.55
CA ILE A 29 12.46 8.43 13.61
C ILE A 29 12.70 8.83 15.06
N THR A 30 13.93 9.21 15.37
CA THR A 30 14.27 9.82 16.65
C THR A 30 14.06 11.33 16.53
N THR A 31 13.33 11.90 17.49
CA THR A 31 13.05 13.34 17.50
C THR A 31 13.83 14.01 18.63
N LYS A 32 14.11 15.31 18.43
CA LYS A 32 14.61 16.17 19.51
C LYS A 32 13.58 16.19 20.65
N LYS A 33 14.05 16.38 21.90
CA LYS A 33 13.14 16.50 23.06
C LYS A 33 12.06 17.53 22.78
N ALA A 34 10.81 17.14 22.97
CA ALA A 34 9.69 18.03 22.80
C ALA A 34 9.78 19.18 23.79
N LYS A 35 9.84 20.40 23.28
CA LYS A 35 9.71 21.63 24.09
C LYS A 35 8.22 21.94 24.20
N GLY A 36 7.78 22.35 25.39
CA GLY A 36 6.48 22.95 25.63
C GLY A 36 5.53 22.04 26.41
N GLU A 37 5.22 22.49 27.60
CA GLU A 37 4.01 22.14 28.34
C GLU A 37 2.85 23.05 27.89
N GLY A 38 1.64 22.68 28.27
CA GLY A 38 0.43 23.40 27.94
C GLY A 38 -0.15 23.03 26.59
N PHE A 39 -1.01 23.91 26.08
CA PHE A 39 -1.75 23.73 24.83
C PHE A 39 -0.94 24.18 23.62
N GLY A 40 -1.02 23.42 22.56
CA GLY A 40 -0.47 23.75 21.24
C GLY A 40 -1.32 23.18 20.12
N PHE A 41 -1.21 23.76 18.94
CA PHE A 41 -1.94 23.27 17.77
C PHE A 41 -1.20 23.56 16.46
N ASN A 42 -1.60 22.89 15.41
CA ASN A 42 -1.34 23.29 14.03
C ASN A 42 -2.55 22.99 13.16
N ASN A 43 -2.78 23.87 12.21
CA ASN A 43 -3.77 23.67 11.15
C ASN A 43 -3.06 23.61 9.81
N ARG A 44 -3.50 22.74 8.92
CA ARG A 44 -2.97 22.53 7.57
C ARG A 44 -4.10 22.46 6.56
N LEU A 45 -4.22 23.49 5.74
CA LEU A 45 -5.13 23.54 4.60
C LEU A 45 -4.38 23.15 3.33
N VAL A 46 -4.96 22.27 2.51
CA VAL A 46 -4.38 21.80 1.25
C VAL A 46 -5.41 21.92 0.14
N GLY A 47 -5.11 22.72 -0.85
CA GLY A 47 -5.79 22.76 -2.13
C GLY A 47 -4.97 22.04 -3.19
N PHE A 48 -5.62 21.20 -3.99
CA PHE A 48 -4.99 20.39 -5.00
C PHE A 48 -5.85 20.41 -6.27
N LYS A 49 -5.25 20.82 -7.40
CA LYS A 49 -5.87 20.80 -8.72
C LYS A 49 -5.11 19.86 -9.63
N HIS A 50 -5.81 18.92 -10.25
CA HIS A 50 -5.23 18.03 -11.23
C HIS A 50 -6.06 18.00 -12.53
N ARG A 51 -5.54 17.31 -13.55
CA ARG A 51 -6.16 17.28 -14.88
C ARG A 51 -7.64 16.91 -14.86
N PHE A 52 -8.04 15.98 -14.00
CA PHE A 52 -9.37 15.39 -13.98
C PHE A 52 -10.29 15.97 -12.91
N GLY A 53 -9.75 16.73 -11.92
CA GLY A 53 -10.55 17.28 -10.85
C GLY A 53 -9.76 18.11 -9.83
N GLU A 54 -10.38 18.33 -8.67
CA GLU A 54 -9.80 19.14 -7.62
C GLU A 54 -10.15 18.58 -6.23
N SER A 55 -9.27 18.82 -5.28
CA SER A 55 -9.45 18.43 -3.89
C SER A 55 -9.15 19.59 -2.95
N LEU A 56 -9.88 19.64 -1.86
CA LEU A 56 -9.63 20.57 -0.78
C LEU A 56 -9.83 19.85 0.54
N TYR A 57 -8.82 19.86 1.40
CA TYR A 57 -8.96 19.30 2.73
C TYR A 57 -8.25 20.13 3.79
N ASP A 58 -8.76 20.05 5.00
CA ASP A 58 -8.19 20.67 6.19
C ASP A 58 -7.85 19.61 7.24
N GLN A 59 -6.79 19.86 7.98
CA GLN A 59 -6.35 19.04 9.09
C GLN A 59 -5.95 19.91 10.26
N PHE A 60 -6.67 19.78 11.35
CA PHE A 60 -6.39 20.42 12.63
C PHE A 60 -5.79 19.39 13.60
N ASN A 61 -4.62 19.68 14.15
CA ASN A 61 -3.98 18.87 15.18
C ASN A 61 -3.80 19.71 16.42
N PHE A 62 -4.06 19.14 17.59
CA PHE A 62 -3.82 19.78 18.88
C PHE A 62 -3.07 18.85 19.83
N ASN A 63 -2.42 19.45 20.79
CA ASN A 63 -1.76 18.76 21.90
C ASN A 63 -1.96 19.54 23.19
N TYR A 64 -2.11 18.82 24.29
CA TYR A 64 -2.05 19.35 25.65
C TYR A 64 -1.13 18.47 26.48
N ARG A 65 -0.25 19.08 27.24
CA ARG A 65 0.71 18.37 28.08
C ARG A 65 0.86 19.05 29.43
N GLU A 66 0.82 18.25 30.47
CA GLU A 66 1.06 18.68 31.84
C GLU A 66 1.66 17.52 32.65
N GLY A 67 2.90 17.69 33.15
CA GLY A 67 3.62 16.65 33.87
C GLY A 67 3.69 15.31 33.09
N GLY A 68 3.15 14.25 33.68
CA GLY A 68 3.06 12.91 33.07
C GLY A 68 1.96 12.76 32.02
N PHE A 69 0.99 13.65 31.96
CA PHE A 69 -0.16 13.57 31.05
C PHE A 69 0.16 14.17 29.67
N ASP A 70 -0.21 13.48 28.60
CA ASP A 70 -0.09 13.96 27.21
C ASP A 70 -1.34 13.57 26.45
N LEU A 71 -2.08 14.57 25.99
CA LEU A 71 -3.26 14.44 25.12
C LEU A 71 -2.92 15.00 23.75
N THR A 72 -3.18 14.22 22.70
CA THR A 72 -3.04 14.68 21.32
C THR A 72 -4.26 14.30 20.51
N GLY A 73 -4.68 15.22 19.65
CA GLY A 73 -5.81 15.00 18.76
C GLY A 73 -5.54 15.46 17.34
N MET A 74 -6.24 14.84 16.40
CA MET A 74 -6.28 15.22 14.99
C MET A 74 -7.73 15.17 14.54
N LEU A 75 -8.17 16.21 13.87
CA LEU A 75 -9.43 16.25 13.12
C LEU A 75 -9.08 16.62 11.68
N SER A 76 -9.62 15.90 10.73
CA SER A 76 -9.44 16.22 9.32
C SER A 76 -10.73 15.95 8.54
N GLY A 77 -10.97 16.78 7.54
CA GLY A 77 -12.09 16.61 6.64
C GLY A 77 -11.80 17.24 5.29
N GLY A 78 -12.41 16.70 4.26
CA GLY A 78 -12.21 17.25 2.94
C GLY A 78 -12.92 16.52 1.82
N HIS A 79 -12.92 17.20 0.70
CA HIS A 79 -13.32 16.71 -0.60
C HIS A 79 -12.08 16.23 -1.35
N TYR A 80 -12.07 14.96 -1.75
CA TYR A 80 -10.97 14.31 -2.47
C TYR A 80 -11.49 13.84 -3.82
N ASP A 81 -10.94 14.39 -4.88
CA ASP A 81 -11.18 13.91 -6.25
C ASP A 81 -9.98 13.04 -6.67
N ASN A 82 -10.23 11.73 -6.82
CA ASN A 82 -9.25 10.73 -7.24
C ASN A 82 -9.46 10.31 -8.71
N SER A 83 -10.13 11.14 -9.49
CA SER A 83 -10.45 10.87 -10.90
C SER A 83 -9.18 10.68 -11.71
N GLN A 84 -9.21 9.70 -12.62
CA GLN A 84 -8.12 9.42 -13.55
C GLN A 84 -8.68 8.93 -14.89
N GLY A 85 -7.88 8.98 -15.94
CA GLY A 85 -8.26 8.47 -17.26
C GLY A 85 -7.42 7.24 -17.62
N ALA A 86 -8.11 6.18 -18.04
CA ALA A 86 -7.48 4.96 -18.52
C ALA A 86 -8.19 4.41 -19.75
N ILE A 87 -7.41 3.74 -20.61
CA ILE A 87 -7.90 2.92 -21.70
C ILE A 87 -7.36 1.51 -21.48
N THR A 88 -8.25 0.53 -21.52
CA THR A 88 -7.88 -0.88 -21.47
C THR A 88 -8.19 -1.54 -22.80
N THR A 89 -7.28 -2.35 -23.31
CA THR A 89 -7.50 -3.17 -24.50
C THR A 89 -7.21 -4.62 -24.16
N VAL A 90 -8.15 -5.52 -24.44
CA VAL A 90 -7.98 -6.96 -24.32
C VAL A 90 -7.94 -7.55 -25.72
N ASP A 91 -6.80 -8.13 -26.09
CA ASP A 91 -6.64 -8.95 -27.30
C ASP A 91 -6.82 -10.42 -26.90
N VAL A 92 -7.78 -11.13 -27.52
CA VAL A 92 -8.05 -12.56 -27.28
C VAL A 92 -7.60 -13.34 -28.52
N HIS A 93 -6.65 -14.25 -28.31
CA HIS A 93 -6.08 -15.12 -29.34
C HIS A 93 -6.79 -16.48 -29.28
N SER A 94 -7.88 -16.61 -30.00
CA SER A 94 -8.67 -17.84 -30.15
C SER A 94 -8.83 -18.16 -31.64
N ALA A 95 -9.73 -19.06 -32.02
CA ALA A 95 -10.00 -19.36 -33.43
C ALA A 95 -10.33 -18.09 -34.24
N ASN A 96 -11.07 -17.15 -33.65
CA ASN A 96 -11.23 -15.79 -34.13
C ASN A 96 -10.42 -14.86 -33.22
N HIS A 97 -9.77 -13.86 -33.81
CA HIS A 97 -9.05 -12.85 -33.03
C HIS A 97 -10.01 -11.76 -32.57
N TRP A 98 -10.22 -11.67 -31.25
CA TRP A 98 -11.03 -10.61 -30.66
C TRP A 98 -10.16 -9.49 -30.11
N ARG A 99 -10.60 -8.26 -30.29
CA ARG A 99 -10.05 -7.08 -29.63
C ARG A 99 -11.16 -6.30 -28.98
N VAL A 100 -11.10 -6.15 -27.67
CA VAL A 100 -12.04 -5.33 -26.90
C VAL A 100 -11.31 -4.13 -26.34
N LYS A 101 -11.67 -2.93 -26.77
CA LYS A 101 -11.13 -1.67 -26.27
C LYS A 101 -12.16 -0.99 -25.39
N ASN A 102 -11.78 -0.62 -24.18
CA ASN A 102 -12.62 0.06 -23.22
C ASN A 102 -11.99 1.40 -22.79
N ASP A 103 -12.64 2.51 -23.14
CA ASP A 103 -12.21 3.88 -22.77
C ASP A 103 -13.04 4.38 -21.59
N MET A 104 -12.39 4.43 -20.40
CA MET A 104 -12.93 4.95 -19.15
C MET A 104 -12.35 6.34 -18.80
N SER A 105 -12.01 7.14 -19.81
CA SER A 105 -11.34 8.43 -19.62
C SER A 105 -12.21 9.52 -18.99
N LYS A 106 -13.51 9.31 -18.86
CA LYS A 106 -14.49 10.26 -18.32
C LYS A 106 -15.02 9.82 -16.96
N GLN A 107 -14.17 9.22 -16.12
CA GLN A 107 -14.55 8.79 -14.79
C GLN A 107 -14.29 9.89 -13.76
N LYS A 108 -15.25 10.10 -12.85
CA LYS A 108 -15.16 10.88 -11.64
C LYS A 108 -15.13 9.95 -10.43
N ASN A 109 -14.21 10.17 -9.50
CA ASN A 109 -14.10 9.40 -8.26
C ASN A 109 -13.92 10.36 -7.09
N ILE A 110 -15.00 10.60 -6.36
CA ILE A 110 -15.10 11.64 -5.33
C ILE A 110 -15.38 11.00 -3.97
N ASN A 111 -14.57 11.39 -3.00
CA ASN A 111 -14.66 10.97 -1.60
C ASN A 111 -14.80 12.19 -0.68
N HIS A 112 -15.57 12.05 0.41
CA HIS A 112 -15.76 13.06 1.45
C HIS A 112 -15.30 12.51 2.80
N ILE A 113 -13.98 12.39 2.97
CA ILE A 113 -13.41 11.71 4.13
C ILE A 113 -13.40 12.64 5.34
N LEU A 114 -13.97 12.15 6.44
CA LEU A 114 -13.87 12.72 7.77
C LEU A 114 -13.05 11.77 8.65
N SER A 115 -12.05 12.28 9.35
CA SER A 115 -11.23 11.49 10.25
C SER A 115 -10.93 12.23 11.53
N GLY A 116 -11.06 11.53 12.65
CA GLY A 116 -10.69 12.00 13.98
C GLY A 116 -9.76 10.99 14.66
N THR A 117 -8.72 11.47 15.32
CA THR A 117 -7.85 10.65 16.17
C THR A 117 -7.67 11.35 17.51
N LEU A 118 -7.83 10.61 18.60
CA LEU A 118 -7.54 11.07 19.95
C LEU A 118 -6.57 10.09 20.61
N SER A 119 -5.49 10.58 21.16
CA SER A 119 -4.49 9.76 21.86
C SER A 119 -4.20 10.35 23.23
N MET A 120 -4.28 9.54 24.26
CA MET A 120 -3.96 9.88 25.64
C MET A 120 -2.80 9.03 26.11
N ASN A 121 -1.85 9.61 26.83
CA ASN A 121 -0.76 8.91 27.45
C ASN A 121 -0.59 9.42 28.88
N TYR A 122 -0.23 8.52 29.76
CA TYR A 122 0.15 8.87 31.12
C TYR A 122 1.46 8.18 31.50
N GLN A 123 2.46 8.99 31.81
CA GLN A 123 3.77 8.55 32.28
C GLN A 123 3.79 8.61 33.82
N PHE A 124 3.71 7.45 34.46
CA PHE A 124 3.70 7.35 35.93
C PHE A 124 5.06 7.76 36.51
N ASN A 125 6.14 7.31 35.85
CA ASN A 125 7.52 7.59 36.15
C ASN A 125 8.39 7.38 34.90
N PRO A 126 9.71 7.58 34.89
CA PRO A 126 10.57 7.39 33.73
C PRO A 126 10.47 6.02 33.08
N ASP A 127 10.14 4.99 33.85
CA ASP A 127 10.15 3.57 33.44
C ASP A 127 8.77 3.03 33.05
N HIS A 128 7.67 3.72 33.40
CA HIS A 128 6.31 3.22 33.18
C HIS A 128 5.43 4.23 32.47
N VAL A 129 4.89 3.85 31.35
CA VAL A 129 3.94 4.64 30.56
C VAL A 129 2.83 3.76 29.98
N MET A 130 1.61 4.26 30.00
CA MET A 130 0.48 3.66 29.30
C MET A 130 -0.24 4.69 28.45
N GLY A 131 -1.01 4.22 27.50
CA GLY A 131 -1.84 5.11 26.69
C GLY A 131 -2.89 4.37 25.90
N VAL A 132 -3.85 5.17 25.43
CA VAL A 132 -4.96 4.73 24.56
C VAL A 132 -5.05 5.67 23.39
N ARG A 133 -5.32 5.12 22.21
CA ARG A 133 -5.62 5.87 20.99
C ARG A 133 -6.91 5.34 20.39
N TYR A 134 -7.80 6.26 20.06
CA TYR A 134 -8.99 5.97 19.26
C TYR A 134 -8.92 6.75 17.97
N LYS A 135 -9.27 6.10 16.84
CA LYS A 135 -9.37 6.70 15.52
C LYS A 135 -10.72 6.36 14.91
N LEU A 136 -11.41 7.37 14.43
CA LEU A 136 -12.59 7.26 13.59
C LEU A 136 -12.23 7.73 12.18
N SER A 137 -12.58 6.95 11.17
CA SER A 137 -12.54 7.37 9.76
C SER A 137 -13.89 7.06 9.11
N ARG A 138 -14.45 8.03 8.42
CA ARG A 138 -15.74 7.89 7.75
C ARG A 138 -15.74 8.61 6.41
N ASP A 139 -16.23 7.94 5.38
CA ASP A 139 -16.71 8.60 4.17
C ASP A 139 -18.22 8.40 4.10
N PRO A 140 -19.01 9.44 4.31
CA PRO A 140 -20.47 9.34 4.27
C PRO A 140 -21.03 9.22 2.85
N LYS A 141 -20.23 9.59 1.81
CA LYS A 141 -20.70 9.65 0.44
C LYS A 141 -19.54 9.47 -0.55
N ILE A 142 -19.21 8.22 -0.81
CA ILE A 142 -18.36 7.85 -1.95
C ILE A 142 -19.20 7.99 -3.21
N ARG A 143 -18.64 8.59 -4.25
CA ARG A 143 -19.27 8.69 -5.55
C ARG A 143 -18.27 8.42 -6.66
N ILE A 144 -18.56 7.40 -7.47
CA ILE A 144 -17.81 7.12 -8.70
C ILE A 144 -18.84 7.10 -9.83
N ASP A 145 -18.77 8.04 -10.74
CA ASP A 145 -19.66 8.15 -11.89
C ASP A 145 -18.87 8.41 -13.18
N GLY A 146 -19.41 7.95 -14.29
CA GLY A 146 -18.75 8.17 -15.56
C GLY A 146 -19.44 7.46 -16.72
N THR A 147 -18.76 7.54 -17.85
CA THR A 147 -19.12 6.80 -19.06
C THR A 147 -17.97 5.92 -19.48
N ALA A 148 -18.28 4.76 -20.03
CA ALA A 148 -17.33 3.85 -20.63
C ALA A 148 -17.80 3.53 -22.06
N LEU A 149 -16.89 3.70 -23.03
CA LEU A 149 -17.11 3.25 -24.40
C LEU A 149 -16.32 1.96 -24.60
N ALA A 150 -17.04 0.86 -24.84
CA ALA A 150 -16.43 -0.40 -25.19
C ALA A 150 -16.68 -0.72 -26.67
N GLU A 151 -15.62 -1.01 -27.40
CA GLU A 151 -15.61 -1.37 -28.83
C GLU A 151 -15.05 -2.78 -28.96
N ALA A 152 -15.85 -3.72 -29.48
CA ALA A 152 -15.43 -5.10 -29.75
C ALA A 152 -15.24 -5.33 -31.24
N PHE A 153 -14.11 -5.89 -31.62
CA PHE A 153 -13.75 -6.24 -32.99
C PHE A 153 -13.49 -7.74 -33.05
N MET A 154 -13.96 -8.38 -34.13
CA MET A 154 -13.66 -9.77 -34.47
C MET A 154 -12.95 -9.79 -35.83
N ASP A 155 -11.76 -10.36 -35.87
CA ASP A 155 -10.89 -10.42 -37.08
C ASP A 155 -10.70 -9.04 -37.74
N GLY A 156 -10.60 -7.99 -36.93
CA GLY A 156 -10.40 -6.61 -37.37
C GLY A 156 -11.67 -5.87 -37.80
N THR A 157 -12.83 -6.54 -37.85
CA THR A 157 -14.12 -5.94 -38.19
C THR A 157 -14.86 -5.59 -36.90
N MET A 158 -15.48 -4.39 -36.86
CA MET A 158 -16.34 -3.98 -35.75
C MET A 158 -17.47 -5.00 -35.59
N TYR A 159 -17.59 -5.58 -34.40
CA TYR A 159 -18.63 -6.54 -34.07
C TYR A 159 -19.78 -5.87 -33.32
N GLU A 160 -19.42 -5.12 -32.27
CA GLU A 160 -20.37 -4.49 -31.36
C GLU A 160 -19.72 -3.29 -30.66
N GLN A 161 -20.55 -2.30 -30.35
CA GLN A 161 -20.19 -1.16 -29.51
C GLN A 161 -21.12 -1.10 -28.29
N SER A 162 -20.59 -0.82 -27.12
CA SER A 162 -21.37 -0.56 -25.90
C SER A 162 -21.04 0.80 -25.33
N ASP A 163 -22.06 1.66 -25.21
CA ASP A 163 -22.01 2.94 -24.51
C ASP A 163 -22.63 2.74 -23.12
N ALA A 164 -21.81 2.73 -22.10
CA ALA A 164 -22.23 2.52 -20.73
C ALA A 164 -22.12 3.81 -19.89
N ARG A 165 -23.13 4.06 -19.08
CA ARG A 165 -23.10 5.02 -17.98
C ARG A 165 -23.19 4.25 -16.66
N TYR A 166 -22.30 4.55 -15.74
CA TYR A 166 -22.31 3.95 -14.41
C TYR A 166 -22.32 5.01 -13.31
N ASP A 167 -23.01 4.70 -12.24
CA ASP A 167 -23.07 5.47 -11.00
C ASP A 167 -22.84 4.49 -9.83
N ILE A 168 -21.75 4.70 -9.10
CA ILE A 168 -21.39 3.90 -7.92
C ILE A 168 -21.46 4.82 -6.72
N GLY A 169 -22.44 4.56 -5.86
CA GLY A 169 -22.61 5.25 -4.59
C GLY A 169 -22.13 4.38 -3.43
N GLY A 170 -21.59 5.00 -2.38
CA GLY A 170 -21.13 4.21 -1.25
C GLY A 170 -20.84 5.03 -0.01
N GLN A 171 -20.52 4.31 1.07
CA GLN A 171 -20.04 4.88 2.33
C GLN A 171 -19.19 3.87 3.08
N PHE A 172 -18.24 4.37 3.88
CA PHE A 172 -17.57 3.52 4.86
C PHE A 172 -17.45 4.19 6.23
N THR A 173 -17.30 3.35 7.25
CA THR A 173 -16.96 3.79 8.62
C THR A 173 -15.98 2.80 9.21
N SER A 174 -14.90 3.30 9.80
CA SER A 174 -13.89 2.52 10.51
C SER A 174 -13.62 3.10 11.88
N HIS A 175 -13.62 2.24 12.89
CA HIS A 175 -13.23 2.54 14.25
C HIS A 175 -11.99 1.73 14.58
N ASP A 176 -10.92 2.37 15.03
CA ASP A 176 -9.69 1.76 15.50
C ASP A 176 -9.43 2.17 16.94
N ILE A 177 -9.16 1.23 17.81
CA ILE A 177 -8.69 1.46 19.17
C ILE A 177 -7.38 0.72 19.39
N ASN A 178 -6.41 1.36 20.03
CA ASN A 178 -5.20 0.73 20.53
C ASN A 178 -4.97 1.17 21.97
N ALA A 179 -4.73 0.22 22.85
CA ALA A 179 -4.23 0.45 24.21
C ALA A 179 -2.82 -0.14 24.32
N TYR A 180 -1.90 0.53 25.02
CA TYR A 180 -0.57 0.02 25.21
C TYR A 180 -0.06 0.28 26.62
N TYR A 181 0.89 -0.56 27.03
CA TYR A 181 1.72 -0.37 28.20
C TYR A 181 3.19 -0.62 27.83
N ASN A 182 4.06 0.33 28.15
CA ASN A 182 5.50 0.13 28.11
C ASN A 182 6.07 0.32 29.52
N GLY A 183 6.76 -0.70 30.01
CA GLY A 183 7.32 -0.70 31.34
C GLY A 183 8.73 -1.26 31.38
N LYS A 184 9.48 -0.87 32.42
CA LYS A 184 10.77 -1.44 32.76
C LYS A 184 10.77 -1.85 34.25
N VAL A 185 11.01 -3.14 34.50
CA VAL A 185 11.10 -3.72 35.85
C VAL A 185 12.48 -4.34 35.98
N ASN A 186 13.36 -3.75 36.77
CA ASN A 186 14.78 -4.08 36.79
C ASN A 186 15.36 -4.02 35.35
N ASP A 187 15.89 -5.14 34.85
CA ASP A 187 16.48 -5.24 33.52
C ASP A 187 15.47 -5.67 32.44
N TRP A 188 14.24 -5.96 32.82
CA TRP A 188 13.20 -6.40 31.88
C TRP A 188 12.43 -5.22 31.32
N SER A 189 12.37 -5.11 30.01
CA SER A 189 11.49 -4.18 29.28
C SER A 189 10.27 -4.92 28.77
N ILE A 190 9.09 -4.36 28.98
CA ILE A 190 7.80 -4.93 28.60
C ILE A 190 7.12 -3.95 27.64
N ASP A 191 6.66 -4.44 26.49
CA ASP A 191 5.82 -3.70 25.52
C ASP A 191 4.58 -4.54 25.22
N LEU A 192 3.42 -4.10 25.75
CA LEU A 192 2.12 -4.73 25.53
C LEU A 192 1.26 -3.81 24.67
N ASN A 193 0.62 -4.37 23.64
CA ASN A 193 -0.35 -3.68 22.80
C ASN A 193 -1.62 -4.52 22.67
N LEU A 194 -2.78 -3.86 22.75
CA LEU A 194 -4.10 -4.40 22.53
C LEU A 194 -4.82 -3.56 21.47
N ASP A 195 -5.32 -4.18 20.44
CA ASP A 195 -5.94 -3.51 19.30
C ASP A 195 -7.35 -4.06 19.01
N GLY A 196 -8.25 -3.17 18.67
CA GLY A 196 -9.56 -3.49 18.12
C GLY A 196 -9.86 -2.63 16.88
N MET A 197 -10.46 -3.24 15.85
CA MET A 197 -10.92 -2.52 14.66
C MET A 197 -12.28 -3.04 14.21
N TRP A 198 -13.17 -2.12 13.87
CA TRP A 198 -14.50 -2.38 13.28
C TRP A 198 -14.63 -1.54 12.02
N HIS A 199 -14.67 -2.20 10.89
CA HIS A 199 -14.78 -1.55 9.59
C HIS A 199 -16.04 -2.03 8.86
N LYS A 200 -16.79 -1.10 8.27
CA LYS A 200 -17.98 -1.38 7.50
C LYS A 200 -18.03 -0.55 6.24
N THR A 201 -18.24 -1.20 5.11
CA THR A 201 -18.45 -0.57 3.80
C THR A 201 -19.80 -0.99 3.23
N LYS A 202 -20.44 -0.08 2.52
CA LYS A 202 -21.60 -0.33 1.67
C LYS A 202 -21.37 0.35 0.33
N GLN A 203 -21.73 -0.32 -0.75
CA GLN A 203 -21.61 0.19 -2.10
C GLN A 203 -22.77 -0.30 -2.94
N ASN A 204 -23.37 0.60 -3.71
CA ASN A 204 -24.37 0.29 -4.72
C ASN A 204 -23.81 0.74 -6.05
N GLN A 205 -23.98 -0.04 -7.10
CA GLN A 205 -23.62 0.31 -8.45
C GLN A 205 -24.85 0.15 -9.35
N PHE A 206 -25.11 1.16 -10.15
CA PHE A 206 -26.04 1.11 -11.25
C PHE A 206 -25.28 1.35 -12.55
N THR A 207 -25.46 0.48 -13.54
CA THR A 207 -24.89 0.62 -14.88
C THR A 207 -26.02 0.49 -15.89
N ALA A 208 -26.21 1.51 -16.72
CA ALA A 208 -27.09 1.47 -17.88
C ALA A 208 -26.22 1.50 -19.13
N GLN A 209 -26.47 0.59 -20.07
CA GLN A 209 -25.69 0.51 -21.29
C GLN A 209 -26.58 0.30 -22.52
N THR A 210 -26.18 0.97 -23.59
CA THR A 210 -26.77 0.82 -24.93
C THR A 210 -25.77 0.07 -25.78
N ILE A 211 -26.19 -1.06 -26.32
CA ILE A 211 -25.36 -1.97 -27.11
C ILE A 211 -25.83 -1.87 -28.55
N THR A 212 -24.91 -1.61 -29.47
CA THR A 212 -25.19 -1.50 -30.91
C THR A 212 -24.35 -2.51 -31.67
N GLU A 213 -24.97 -3.51 -32.26
CA GLU A 213 -24.34 -4.46 -33.16
C GLU A 213 -24.06 -3.85 -34.55
N THR A 214 -23.13 -4.44 -35.31
CA THR A 214 -22.86 -4.06 -36.71
C THR A 214 -24.10 -4.13 -37.60
N SER A 215 -25.04 -5.03 -37.28
CA SER A 215 -26.36 -5.12 -37.90
C SER A 215 -27.27 -3.90 -37.68
N ARG A 216 -26.83 -2.92 -36.86
CA ARG A 216 -27.59 -1.77 -36.36
C ARG A 216 -28.73 -2.14 -35.41
N LYS A 217 -28.77 -3.37 -34.91
CA LYS A 217 -29.66 -3.75 -33.83
C LYS A 217 -29.15 -3.11 -32.55
N THR A 218 -30.02 -2.43 -31.83
CA THR A 218 -29.70 -1.77 -30.55
C THR A 218 -30.45 -2.48 -29.43
N MET A 219 -29.76 -2.71 -28.32
CA MET A 219 -30.31 -3.30 -27.09
C MET A 219 -29.94 -2.43 -25.92
N GLU A 220 -30.80 -2.35 -24.93
CA GLU A 220 -30.53 -1.69 -23.66
C GLU A 220 -30.43 -2.74 -22.57
N GLU A 221 -29.39 -2.62 -21.73
CA GLU A 221 -29.18 -3.48 -20.57
C GLU A 221 -28.89 -2.63 -19.35
N ASN A 222 -29.46 -3.03 -18.21
CA ASN A 222 -29.19 -2.43 -16.92
C ASN A 222 -28.55 -3.48 -16.01
N MET A 223 -27.70 -3.02 -15.10
CA MET A 223 -27.06 -3.85 -14.08
C MET A 223 -27.05 -3.10 -12.76
N THR A 224 -27.69 -3.66 -11.78
CA THR A 224 -27.76 -3.12 -10.42
C THR A 224 -27.09 -4.09 -9.46
N THR A 225 -26.06 -3.65 -8.76
CA THR A 225 -25.37 -4.47 -7.76
C THR A 225 -25.30 -3.76 -6.43
N PHE A 226 -25.34 -4.56 -5.37
CA PHE A 226 -25.16 -4.13 -4.00
C PHE A 226 -24.04 -4.93 -3.34
N ASN A 227 -23.13 -4.24 -2.66
CA ASN A 227 -22.05 -4.87 -1.90
C ASN A 227 -22.00 -4.30 -0.48
N ARG A 228 -21.88 -5.17 0.51
CA ARG A 228 -21.70 -4.80 1.91
C ARG A 228 -20.65 -5.67 2.55
N THR A 229 -19.63 -5.02 3.11
CA THR A 229 -18.54 -5.70 3.81
C THR A 229 -18.47 -5.24 5.26
N ARG A 230 -18.15 -6.17 6.17
CA ARG A 230 -17.84 -5.87 7.57
C ARG A 230 -16.58 -6.62 7.96
N ASN A 231 -15.65 -5.95 8.65
CA ASN A 231 -14.47 -6.56 9.23
C ASN A 231 -14.41 -6.22 10.71
N ASN A 232 -14.15 -7.23 11.55
CA ASN A 232 -13.97 -7.09 13.00
C ASN A 232 -12.65 -7.75 13.38
N LEU A 233 -11.72 -6.97 13.90
CA LEU A 233 -10.39 -7.44 14.31
C LEU A 233 -10.19 -7.18 15.79
N LEU A 234 -9.68 -8.19 16.50
CA LEU A 234 -9.08 -8.06 17.83
C LEU A 234 -7.66 -8.62 17.77
N ALA A 235 -6.71 -7.94 18.40
CA ALA A 235 -5.33 -8.39 18.43
C ALA A 235 -4.62 -7.99 19.71
N SER A 236 -3.64 -8.80 20.13
CA SER A 236 -2.77 -8.54 21.25
C SER A 236 -1.32 -8.90 20.91
N LYS A 237 -0.37 -8.10 21.38
CA LYS A 237 1.07 -8.30 21.15
C LYS A 237 1.83 -8.01 22.42
N LEU A 238 2.70 -8.94 22.82
CA LEU A 238 3.60 -8.79 23.95
C LEU A 238 5.05 -8.98 23.49
N VAL A 239 5.89 -8.02 23.81
CA VAL A 239 7.35 -8.10 23.59
C VAL A 239 8.04 -7.89 24.93
N ILE A 240 8.93 -8.81 25.28
CA ILE A 240 9.75 -8.75 26.48
C ILE A 240 11.21 -8.73 26.04
N SER A 241 12.01 -7.83 26.61
CA SER A 241 13.43 -7.72 26.28
C SER A 241 14.27 -7.52 27.54
N ARG A 242 15.51 -8.05 27.52
CA ARG A 242 16.49 -7.82 28.58
C ARG A 242 17.92 -7.86 28.06
N PRO A 243 18.88 -7.18 28.72
CA PRO A 243 20.29 -7.42 28.49
C PRO A 243 20.66 -8.87 28.87
N LEU A 244 21.43 -9.54 28.02
CA LEU A 244 21.93 -10.91 28.26
C LEU A 244 23.28 -11.08 27.56
N TRP A 245 24.33 -11.55 28.32
CA TRP A 245 25.66 -11.85 27.77
C TRP A 245 26.25 -10.75 26.88
N ASP A 246 26.30 -9.52 27.35
CA ASP A 246 26.72 -8.31 26.61
C ASP A 246 25.91 -8.01 25.33
N GLY A 247 24.74 -8.63 25.20
CA GLY A 247 23.81 -8.44 24.14
C GLY A 247 22.41 -8.07 24.62
N SER A 248 21.43 -8.15 23.75
CA SER A 248 20.02 -7.93 24.05
C SER A 248 19.21 -9.11 23.57
N LEU A 249 18.51 -9.77 24.48
CA LEU A 249 17.52 -10.80 24.15
C LEU A 249 16.13 -10.17 24.11
N SER A 250 15.37 -10.47 23.06
CA SER A 250 13.96 -10.11 22.93
C SER A 250 13.16 -11.37 22.58
N PHE A 251 12.01 -11.55 23.19
CA PHE A 251 11.07 -12.61 22.85
C PHE A 251 9.63 -12.14 23.08
N GLY A 252 8.69 -12.83 22.51
CA GLY A 252 7.30 -12.46 22.68
C GLY A 252 6.38 -13.20 21.73
N GLY A 253 5.13 -12.73 21.65
CA GLY A 253 4.11 -13.31 20.79
C GLY A 253 3.04 -12.31 20.43
N GLU A 254 2.25 -12.71 19.45
CA GLU A 254 1.12 -11.95 18.96
C GLU A 254 -0.04 -12.91 18.64
N TYR A 255 -1.23 -12.52 19.04
CA TYR A 255 -2.47 -13.18 18.66
C TYR A 255 -3.39 -12.18 17.98
N SER A 256 -4.02 -12.59 16.89
CA SER A 256 -5.06 -11.81 16.24
C SER A 256 -6.21 -12.71 15.76
N HIS A 257 -7.41 -12.18 15.80
CA HIS A 257 -8.61 -12.80 15.25
C HIS A 257 -9.37 -11.79 14.43
N ASN A 258 -9.63 -12.12 13.17
CA ASN A 258 -10.42 -11.32 12.24
C ASN A 258 -11.63 -12.11 11.76
N SER A 259 -12.80 -11.46 11.74
CA SER A 259 -14.01 -11.95 11.07
C SER A 259 -14.41 -10.93 10.00
N ARG A 260 -14.57 -11.40 8.77
CA ARG A 260 -15.04 -10.62 7.62
C ARG A 260 -16.28 -11.24 7.04
N THR A 261 -17.36 -10.47 6.92
CA THR A 261 -18.55 -10.85 6.17
C THR A 261 -18.66 -10.05 4.89
N ASN A 262 -19.06 -10.69 3.79
CA ASN A 262 -19.32 -10.08 2.51
C ASN A 262 -20.71 -10.49 2.03
N LEU A 263 -21.54 -9.51 1.68
CA LEU A 263 -22.84 -9.72 1.06
C LEU A 263 -22.83 -9.01 -0.29
N TYR A 264 -23.00 -9.77 -1.36
CA TYR A 264 -23.13 -9.26 -2.73
C TYR A 264 -24.47 -9.70 -3.31
N HIS A 265 -25.15 -8.80 -3.98
CA HIS A 265 -26.43 -9.06 -4.63
C HIS A 265 -26.49 -8.34 -5.98
N ASN A 266 -27.09 -9.01 -6.98
CA ASN A 266 -27.39 -8.47 -8.29
C ASN A 266 -28.88 -8.60 -8.54
N ASP A 267 -29.56 -7.47 -8.76
CA ASP A 267 -31.03 -7.40 -8.86
C ASP A 267 -31.56 -8.11 -10.12
N GLU A 268 -30.82 -8.07 -11.21
CA GLU A 268 -31.21 -8.69 -12.49
C GLU A 268 -30.93 -10.21 -12.53
N GLY A 269 -30.27 -10.77 -11.51
CA GLY A 269 -29.99 -12.20 -11.40
C GLY A 269 -29.02 -12.75 -12.46
N VAL A 270 -28.23 -11.86 -13.10
CA VAL A 270 -27.22 -12.24 -14.10
C VAL A 270 -25.99 -12.85 -13.44
N LEU A 271 -25.74 -12.47 -12.19
CA LEU A 271 -24.66 -12.97 -11.35
C LEU A 271 -25.22 -13.56 -10.06
N ASP A 272 -24.58 -14.61 -9.57
CA ASP A 272 -24.96 -15.23 -8.31
C ASP A 272 -24.74 -14.27 -7.15
N SER A 273 -25.68 -14.27 -6.22
CA SER A 273 -25.54 -13.56 -4.96
C SER A 273 -24.56 -14.30 -4.05
N ASP A 274 -23.77 -13.56 -3.29
CA ASP A 274 -22.79 -14.07 -2.32
C ASP A 274 -23.16 -13.64 -0.90
N ASP A 275 -23.07 -14.55 0.05
CA ASP A 275 -23.15 -14.30 1.49
C ASP A 275 -22.05 -15.12 2.17
N SER A 276 -20.85 -14.58 2.13
CA SER A 276 -19.66 -15.28 2.61
C SER A 276 -19.12 -14.68 3.91
N GLU A 277 -18.51 -15.53 4.72
CA GLU A 277 -17.78 -15.14 5.92
C GLU A 277 -16.41 -15.80 5.93
N ILE A 278 -15.39 -15.01 6.26
CA ILE A 278 -14.02 -15.45 6.51
C ILE A 278 -13.71 -15.21 7.99
N LYS A 279 -13.23 -16.26 8.68
CA LYS A 279 -12.64 -16.15 10.02
C LYS A 279 -11.18 -16.54 9.95
N GLU A 280 -10.30 -15.66 10.41
CA GLU A 280 -8.86 -15.90 10.43
C GLU A 280 -8.33 -15.70 11.83
N GLY A 281 -7.73 -16.74 12.40
CA GLY A 281 -6.97 -16.70 13.64
C GLY A 281 -5.48 -16.81 13.32
N MET A 282 -4.64 -15.92 13.87
CA MET A 282 -3.19 -16.01 13.76
C MET A 282 -2.57 -15.97 15.14
N THR A 283 -1.71 -16.94 15.42
CA THR A 283 -0.87 -16.98 16.62
C THR A 283 0.59 -17.00 16.21
N SER A 284 1.41 -16.19 16.83
CA SER A 284 2.84 -16.18 16.53
C SER A 284 3.69 -16.04 17.78
N GLY A 285 4.91 -16.60 17.71
CA GLY A 285 5.94 -16.46 18.74
C GLY A 285 7.28 -16.16 18.10
N PHE A 286 8.14 -15.42 18.79
CA PHE A 286 9.48 -15.12 18.29
C PHE A 286 10.52 -15.06 19.42
N VAL A 287 11.77 -15.28 19.01
CA VAL A 287 12.97 -14.99 19.81
C VAL A 287 14.01 -14.32 18.92
N GLU A 288 14.69 -13.31 19.45
CA GLU A 288 15.72 -12.53 18.76
C GLU A 288 16.83 -12.18 19.75
N TYR A 289 18.07 -12.37 19.33
CA TYR A 289 19.25 -12.00 20.10
C TYR A 289 20.20 -11.15 19.26
N GLY A 290 20.68 -10.05 19.82
CA GLY A 290 21.65 -9.15 19.20
C GLY A 290 22.84 -8.88 20.11
N ARG A 291 24.07 -8.98 19.56
CA ARG A 291 25.33 -8.72 20.27
C ARG A 291 26.37 -8.13 19.33
N SER A 292 27.26 -7.32 19.88
CA SER A 292 28.45 -6.84 19.17
C SER A 292 29.72 -7.58 19.63
N PHE A 293 30.49 -8.09 18.68
CA PHE A 293 31.81 -8.71 18.86
C PHE A 293 32.88 -7.75 18.33
N GLY A 294 33.38 -6.88 19.21
CA GLY A 294 34.19 -5.76 18.77
C GLY A 294 33.41 -4.82 17.83
N LYS A 295 33.83 -4.74 16.54
CA LYS A 295 33.16 -3.93 15.53
C LYS A 295 32.04 -4.68 14.79
N LEU A 296 32.01 -6.01 14.91
CA LEU A 296 30.99 -6.82 14.25
C LEU A 296 29.72 -6.86 15.10
N GLY A 297 28.63 -6.26 14.60
CA GLY A 297 27.29 -6.44 15.15
C GLY A 297 26.61 -7.65 14.53
N VAL A 298 26.06 -8.55 15.34
CA VAL A 298 25.31 -9.74 14.93
C VAL A 298 23.94 -9.67 15.58
N GLN A 299 22.88 -9.82 14.76
CA GLN A 299 21.50 -9.98 15.22
C GLN A 299 20.91 -11.20 14.55
N ALA A 300 20.41 -12.15 15.31
CA ALA A 300 19.76 -13.36 14.81
C ALA A 300 18.41 -13.54 15.48
N GLY A 301 17.44 -14.01 14.75
CA GLY A 301 16.11 -14.26 15.27
C GLY A 301 15.34 -15.30 14.47
N VAL A 302 14.30 -15.83 15.09
CA VAL A 302 13.33 -16.71 14.46
C VAL A 302 11.94 -16.35 14.94
N ARG A 303 11.00 -16.34 14.01
CA ARG A 303 9.56 -16.18 14.25
C ARG A 303 8.82 -17.38 13.69
N TYR A 304 7.86 -17.89 14.45
CA TYR A 304 6.90 -18.89 14.02
C TYR A 304 5.51 -18.26 13.96
N GLU A 305 4.74 -18.60 12.92
CA GLU A 305 3.36 -18.17 12.76
C GLU A 305 2.47 -19.36 12.40
N HIS A 306 1.39 -19.52 13.14
CA HIS A 306 0.29 -20.46 12.89
C HIS A 306 -0.94 -19.69 12.48
N VAL A 307 -1.55 -20.04 11.35
CA VAL A 307 -2.76 -19.40 10.82
C VAL A 307 -3.83 -20.43 10.55
N GLY A 308 -4.99 -20.26 11.14
CA GLY A 308 -6.22 -20.96 10.79
C GLY A 308 -7.13 -20.01 10.01
N PHE A 309 -7.62 -20.44 8.86
CA PHE A 309 -8.48 -19.71 7.96
C PHE A 309 -9.71 -20.56 7.63
N ASP A 310 -10.89 -20.13 8.07
CA ASP A 310 -12.16 -20.78 7.85
C ASP A 310 -13.01 -19.95 6.89
N TYR A 311 -13.55 -20.59 5.87
CA TYR A 311 -14.44 -20.01 4.89
C TYR A 311 -15.85 -20.56 5.04
N TYR A 312 -16.83 -19.67 5.01
CA TYR A 312 -18.27 -20.02 5.11
C TYR A 312 -19.00 -19.41 3.91
N ASP A 313 -19.89 -20.19 3.30
CA ASP A 313 -20.90 -19.74 2.34
C ASP A 313 -22.28 -19.94 2.93
N ARG A 314 -23.08 -18.85 3.04
CA ARG A 314 -24.42 -18.84 3.63
C ARG A 314 -24.48 -19.54 4.99
N GLY A 315 -23.47 -19.29 5.82
CA GLY A 315 -23.34 -19.87 7.15
C GLY A 315 -22.87 -21.33 7.21
N LYS A 316 -22.67 -21.99 6.05
CA LYS A 316 -22.11 -23.35 5.97
C LYS A 316 -20.59 -23.27 5.82
N HIS A 317 -19.85 -23.99 6.65
CA HIS A 317 -18.41 -24.15 6.54
C HIS A 317 -18.04 -24.89 5.24
N ILE A 318 -17.04 -24.39 4.50
CA ILE A 318 -16.55 -24.96 3.25
C ILE A 318 -15.12 -25.45 3.47
N ASP A 319 -14.97 -26.76 3.70
CA ASP A 319 -13.68 -27.39 4.02
C ASP A 319 -12.63 -27.17 2.94
N GLU A 320 -13.02 -27.23 1.67
CA GLU A 320 -12.13 -27.11 0.50
C GLU A 320 -11.51 -25.69 0.38
N GLN A 321 -12.20 -24.67 0.91
CA GLN A 321 -11.73 -23.28 0.91
C GLN A 321 -11.10 -22.85 2.24
N SER A 322 -11.23 -23.70 3.26
CA SER A 322 -10.64 -23.51 4.57
C SER A 322 -9.23 -24.12 4.59
N LYS A 323 -8.31 -23.51 5.34
CA LYS A 323 -6.91 -23.95 5.37
C LYS A 323 -6.21 -23.57 6.66
N THR A 324 -5.24 -24.39 7.03
CA THR A 324 -4.31 -24.11 8.13
C THR A 324 -2.90 -24.20 7.60
N TYR A 325 -2.04 -23.28 8.00
CA TYR A 325 -0.63 -23.32 7.62
C TYR A 325 0.27 -22.79 8.73
N ASP A 326 1.49 -23.30 8.73
CA ASP A 326 2.55 -23.01 9.68
C ASP A 326 3.77 -22.50 8.92
N ASP A 327 4.33 -21.37 9.36
CA ASP A 327 5.48 -20.75 8.73
C ASP A 327 6.57 -20.41 9.75
N VAL A 328 7.83 -20.58 9.36
CA VAL A 328 9.00 -20.22 10.15
C VAL A 328 9.83 -19.18 9.39
N PHE A 329 10.11 -18.07 10.04
CA PHE A 329 10.81 -16.91 9.47
C PHE A 329 12.14 -16.67 10.21
N PRO A 330 13.25 -17.29 9.74
CA PRO A 330 14.59 -16.98 10.23
C PRO A 330 15.08 -15.63 9.71
N SER A 331 15.85 -14.91 10.54
CA SER A 331 16.51 -13.66 10.18
C SER A 331 17.92 -13.58 10.76
N LEU A 332 18.85 -13.03 9.97
CA LEU A 332 20.24 -12.80 10.37
C LEU A 332 20.71 -11.47 9.79
N ALA A 333 21.24 -10.58 10.63
CA ALA A 333 21.87 -9.34 10.21
C ALA A 333 23.29 -9.25 10.77
N LEU A 334 24.24 -8.99 9.87
CA LEU A 334 25.66 -8.76 10.19
C LEU A 334 25.99 -7.32 9.83
N SER A 335 26.46 -6.52 10.78
CA SER A 335 26.82 -5.12 10.58
C SER A 335 28.29 -4.92 10.89
N LEU A 336 29.07 -4.38 9.96
CA LEU A 336 30.50 -4.18 10.13
C LEU A 336 30.92 -2.80 9.58
N PRO A 337 31.40 -1.87 10.42
CA PRO A 337 32.06 -0.66 9.94
C PRO A 337 33.50 -0.98 9.46
N ILE A 338 33.77 -0.64 8.18
CA ILE A 338 35.09 -0.78 7.56
C ILE A 338 35.66 0.62 7.32
N GLY A 339 36.51 1.09 8.22
CA GLY A 339 36.94 2.48 8.24
C GLY A 339 35.75 3.42 8.46
N LYS A 340 35.44 4.26 7.47
CA LYS A 340 34.31 5.20 7.47
C LYS A 340 33.06 4.63 6.75
N VAL A 341 33.17 3.45 6.16
CA VAL A 341 32.08 2.78 5.45
C VAL A 341 31.30 1.93 6.44
N GLN A 342 29.98 2.13 6.52
CA GLN A 342 29.09 1.25 7.26
C GLN A 342 28.59 0.18 6.29
N THR A 343 28.76 -1.09 6.64
CA THR A 343 28.28 -2.22 5.83
C THR A 343 27.34 -3.10 6.64
N GLN A 344 26.35 -3.66 5.95
CA GLN A 344 25.41 -4.61 6.54
C GLN A 344 25.07 -5.68 5.51
N LEU A 345 25.09 -6.94 5.93
CA LEU A 345 24.57 -8.09 5.20
C LEU A 345 23.39 -8.67 5.96
N VAL A 346 22.27 -8.83 5.30
CA VAL A 346 21.03 -9.27 5.91
C VAL A 346 20.45 -10.44 5.13
N TYR A 347 20.17 -11.53 5.82
CA TYR A 347 19.31 -12.60 5.35
C TYR A 347 17.99 -12.56 6.11
N GLY A 348 16.88 -12.70 5.42
CA GLY A 348 15.56 -12.79 6.03
C GLY A 348 14.55 -13.45 5.11
N THR A 349 13.47 -13.89 5.72
CA THR A 349 12.31 -14.45 5.03
C THR A 349 11.11 -13.57 5.34
N ASP A 350 10.28 -13.32 4.36
CA ASP A 350 9.03 -12.57 4.54
C ASP A 350 7.84 -13.26 3.86
N ILE A 351 6.65 -12.79 4.21
CA ILE A 351 5.38 -13.29 3.68
C ILE A 351 4.51 -12.11 3.25
N SER A 352 3.78 -12.27 2.13
CA SER A 352 2.71 -11.37 1.71
C SER A 352 1.43 -12.17 1.55
N ARG A 353 0.50 -11.98 2.46
CA ARG A 353 -0.80 -12.67 2.41
C ARG A 353 -1.74 -11.95 1.46
N PRO A 354 -2.62 -12.68 0.72
CA PRO A 354 -3.62 -12.07 -0.14
C PRO A 354 -4.53 -11.13 0.67
N SER A 355 -5.02 -10.06 0.05
CA SER A 355 -6.05 -9.23 0.69
C SER A 355 -7.32 -10.06 0.89
N TYR A 356 -8.15 -9.68 1.86
CA TYR A 356 -9.41 -10.39 2.05
C TYR A 356 -10.37 -10.22 0.87
N SER A 357 -10.20 -9.18 0.04
CA SER A 357 -10.96 -9.01 -1.20
C SER A 357 -10.52 -9.99 -2.29
N ASP A 358 -9.23 -10.38 -2.31
CA ASP A 358 -8.72 -11.32 -3.29
C ASP A 358 -9.15 -12.76 -2.99
N LEU A 359 -9.53 -13.03 -1.73
CA LEU A 359 -10.03 -14.34 -1.27
C LEU A 359 -11.55 -14.53 -1.45
N ARG A 360 -12.26 -13.59 -2.06
CA ARG A 360 -13.69 -13.73 -2.34
C ARG A 360 -13.94 -14.77 -3.44
N SER A 361 -15.08 -15.46 -3.39
CA SER A 361 -15.50 -16.40 -4.44
C SER A 361 -16.49 -15.80 -5.44
N ASN A 362 -17.13 -14.67 -5.09
CA ASN A 362 -18.14 -14.08 -5.95
C ASN A 362 -17.56 -13.37 -7.16
N ILE A 363 -18.29 -13.44 -8.27
CA ILE A 363 -18.01 -12.69 -9.49
C ILE A 363 -18.69 -11.33 -9.41
N THR A 364 -17.97 -10.27 -9.77
CA THR A 364 -18.48 -8.91 -9.84
C THR A 364 -18.47 -8.39 -11.27
N TYR A 365 -19.48 -7.62 -11.63
CA TYR A 365 -19.60 -6.99 -12.93
C TYR A 365 -18.74 -5.72 -12.99
N VAL A 366 -17.88 -5.61 -13.99
CA VAL A 366 -17.12 -4.39 -14.30
C VAL A 366 -17.73 -3.69 -15.52
N ASN A 367 -17.88 -4.42 -16.62
CA ASN A 367 -18.57 -4.00 -17.82
C ASN A 367 -18.98 -5.23 -18.65
N ARG A 368 -19.63 -5.01 -19.80
CA ARG A 368 -20.14 -6.09 -20.67
C ARG A 368 -19.10 -7.17 -21.02
N TYR A 369 -17.85 -6.80 -21.18
CA TYR A 369 -16.77 -7.71 -21.61
C TYR A 369 -15.80 -8.09 -20.50
N LEU A 370 -16.02 -7.56 -19.28
CA LEU A 370 -15.10 -7.76 -18.19
C LEU A 370 -15.83 -7.99 -16.87
N TYR A 371 -15.48 -9.07 -16.22
CA TYR A 371 -15.89 -9.45 -14.89
C TYR A 371 -14.65 -9.64 -14.01
N GLU A 372 -14.82 -9.58 -12.71
CA GLU A 372 -13.76 -9.79 -11.73
C GLU A 372 -14.19 -10.78 -10.65
N THR A 373 -13.24 -11.62 -10.21
CA THR A 373 -13.41 -12.49 -9.04
C THR A 373 -12.12 -12.51 -8.22
N GLY A 374 -12.22 -12.94 -6.98
CA GLY A 374 -11.08 -13.37 -6.20
C GLY A 374 -10.81 -14.87 -6.41
N ASP A 375 -9.97 -15.42 -5.55
CA ASP A 375 -9.70 -16.85 -5.47
C ASP A 375 -9.47 -17.25 -3.99
N PRO A 376 -10.40 -17.96 -3.35
CA PRO A 376 -10.25 -18.40 -1.96
C PRO A 376 -9.13 -19.41 -1.76
N TYR A 377 -8.60 -20.01 -2.84
CA TYR A 377 -7.48 -20.96 -2.80
C TYR A 377 -6.10 -20.32 -2.82
N LEU A 378 -6.00 -18.98 -2.95
CA LEU A 378 -4.71 -18.28 -2.97
C LEU A 378 -3.84 -18.64 -1.76
N LEU A 379 -2.60 -19.01 -2.05
CA LEU A 379 -1.55 -19.16 -1.06
C LEU A 379 -0.83 -17.83 -0.82
N PRO A 380 -0.28 -17.59 0.37
CA PRO A 380 0.58 -16.44 0.58
C PRO A 380 1.83 -16.49 -0.29
N THR A 381 2.24 -15.35 -0.85
CA THR A 381 3.58 -15.18 -1.42
C THR A 381 4.61 -15.24 -0.31
N ARG A 382 5.64 -16.07 -0.47
CA ARG A 382 6.79 -16.15 0.45
C ARG A 382 8.04 -15.72 -0.27
N SER A 383 8.95 -15.04 0.42
CA SER A 383 10.25 -14.68 -0.16
C SER A 383 11.42 -14.91 0.78
N ARG A 384 12.54 -15.34 0.19
CA ARG A 384 13.84 -15.44 0.85
C ARG A 384 14.73 -14.35 0.29
N ASN A 385 15.26 -13.52 1.17
CA ASN A 385 15.93 -12.29 0.78
C ASN A 385 17.36 -12.27 1.31
N LEU A 386 18.31 -11.94 0.45
CA LEU A 386 19.68 -11.61 0.83
C LEU A 386 19.97 -10.19 0.37
N THR A 387 20.29 -9.29 1.31
CA THR A 387 20.52 -7.89 1.02
C THR A 387 21.86 -7.43 1.59
N PHE A 388 22.68 -6.81 0.76
CA PHE A 388 23.88 -6.10 1.16
C PHE A 388 23.64 -4.60 1.06
N ALA A 389 23.89 -3.87 2.14
CA ALA A 389 23.81 -2.41 2.19
C ALA A 389 25.15 -1.82 2.60
N SER A 390 25.55 -0.73 1.96
CA SER A 390 26.77 0.00 2.27
C SER A 390 26.52 1.50 2.22
N SER A 391 27.00 2.23 3.21
CA SER A 391 26.90 3.69 3.23
C SER A 391 28.24 4.35 3.57
N TYR A 392 28.57 5.38 2.80
CA TYR A 392 29.74 6.21 3.00
C TYR A 392 29.38 7.68 2.79
N GLN A 393 29.36 8.46 3.86
CA GLN A 393 29.00 9.88 3.80
C GLN A 393 27.68 10.14 3.05
N TRP A 394 27.77 10.60 1.81
CA TRP A 394 26.65 10.93 0.92
C TRP A 394 26.31 9.82 -0.11
N LEU A 395 27.01 8.69 -0.06
CA LEU A 395 26.82 7.56 -0.96
C LEU A 395 26.17 6.40 -0.21
N ASN A 396 25.09 5.83 -0.78
CA ASN A 396 24.45 4.61 -0.29
C ASN A 396 24.28 3.62 -1.44
N LEU A 397 24.71 2.39 -1.24
CA LEU A 397 24.57 1.27 -2.17
C LEU A 397 23.75 0.18 -1.50
N VAL A 398 22.76 -0.36 -2.21
CA VAL A 398 22.00 -1.54 -1.80
C VAL A 398 21.99 -2.54 -2.96
N LEU A 399 22.37 -3.78 -2.67
CA LEU A 399 22.30 -4.92 -3.58
C LEU A 399 21.40 -5.98 -2.95
N GLY A 400 20.53 -6.60 -3.72
CA GLY A 400 19.64 -7.62 -3.18
C GLY A 400 19.36 -8.74 -4.17
N TYR A 401 19.11 -9.91 -3.59
CA TYR A 401 18.61 -11.10 -4.27
C TYR A 401 17.42 -11.64 -3.52
N GLN A 402 16.39 -12.05 -4.25
CA GLN A 402 15.13 -12.56 -3.73
C GLN A 402 14.75 -13.83 -4.50
N HIS A 403 14.39 -14.88 -3.77
CA HIS A 403 13.66 -16.04 -4.29
C HIS A 403 12.21 -15.91 -3.86
N ILE A 404 11.30 -15.79 -4.81
CA ILE A 404 9.87 -15.49 -4.61
C ILE A 404 9.07 -16.75 -4.95
N MET A 405 8.23 -17.19 -4.02
CA MET A 405 7.42 -18.40 -4.11
C MET A 405 5.95 -18.05 -4.03
N ASN A 406 5.11 -18.67 -4.88
CA ASN A 406 3.66 -18.46 -4.93
C ASN A 406 3.27 -16.98 -5.06
N ASP A 407 3.93 -16.20 -5.92
CA ASP A 407 3.59 -14.79 -6.08
C ASP A 407 2.16 -14.63 -6.58
N ILE A 408 1.42 -13.68 -5.98
CA ILE A 408 0.02 -13.43 -6.31
C ILE A 408 -0.03 -12.42 -7.45
N SER A 409 -0.54 -12.85 -8.60
CA SER A 409 -0.64 -12.04 -9.81
C SER A 409 -2.06 -12.00 -10.35
N GLN A 410 -2.44 -10.87 -10.95
CA GLN A 410 -3.70 -10.78 -11.68
C GLN A 410 -3.57 -11.49 -13.02
N LEU A 411 -4.56 -12.29 -13.37
CA LEU A 411 -4.69 -13.00 -14.65
C LEU A 411 -5.99 -12.58 -15.33
N CYS A 412 -6.05 -12.81 -16.65
CA CYS A 412 -7.21 -12.53 -17.48
C CYS A 412 -7.61 -13.79 -18.24
N ASP A 413 -8.62 -14.49 -17.74
CA ASP A 413 -9.09 -15.76 -18.30
C ASP A 413 -10.36 -15.59 -19.14
N PRO A 414 -10.77 -16.59 -19.94
CA PRO A 414 -12.11 -16.65 -20.51
C PRO A 414 -13.17 -16.65 -19.40
N PHE A 415 -14.27 -15.94 -19.60
CA PHE A 415 -15.43 -16.11 -18.71
C PHE A 415 -16.13 -17.42 -19.07
N PRO A 416 -16.32 -18.38 -18.12
CA PRO A 416 -16.96 -19.65 -18.40
C PRO A 416 -18.38 -19.49 -18.95
N GLY A 417 -18.68 -20.17 -20.07
CA GLY A 417 -20.02 -20.19 -20.65
C GLY A 417 -20.47 -18.93 -21.40
N LYS A 418 -19.58 -17.93 -21.55
CA LYS A 418 -19.83 -16.74 -22.36
C LYS A 418 -19.00 -16.75 -23.66
N ASP A 419 -19.28 -15.77 -24.52
CA ASP A 419 -18.53 -15.50 -25.75
C ASP A 419 -17.03 -15.30 -25.46
N PRO A 420 -16.12 -15.75 -26.35
CA PRO A 420 -14.67 -15.59 -26.15
C PRO A 420 -14.21 -14.15 -25.93
N SER A 421 -14.96 -13.14 -26.39
CA SER A 421 -14.67 -11.72 -26.14
C SER A 421 -14.78 -11.33 -24.67
N VAL A 422 -15.54 -12.10 -23.87
CA VAL A 422 -15.78 -11.81 -22.46
C VAL A 422 -14.67 -12.39 -21.59
N SER A 423 -14.11 -11.57 -20.75
CA SER A 423 -12.96 -11.89 -19.91
C SER A 423 -13.30 -11.86 -18.42
N LEU A 424 -12.61 -12.70 -17.67
CA LEU A 424 -12.67 -12.77 -16.21
C LEU A 424 -11.30 -12.42 -15.63
N TYR A 425 -11.19 -11.29 -14.93
CA TYR A 425 -10.02 -10.99 -14.12
C TYR A 425 -10.10 -11.76 -12.81
N LYS A 426 -9.03 -12.46 -12.49
CA LYS A 426 -8.87 -13.18 -11.21
C LYS A 426 -7.45 -13.02 -10.70
N TYR A 427 -7.26 -13.25 -9.40
CA TYR A 427 -5.94 -13.44 -8.83
C TYR A 427 -5.59 -14.93 -8.82
N ALA A 428 -4.31 -15.24 -9.04
CA ALA A 428 -3.78 -16.60 -8.93
C ALA A 428 -2.33 -16.55 -8.45
N ASN A 429 -1.86 -17.67 -7.87
CA ASN A 429 -0.45 -17.83 -7.62
C ASN A 429 0.26 -18.17 -8.93
N ILE A 430 1.37 -17.52 -9.22
CA ILE A 430 2.25 -17.81 -10.35
C ILE A 430 3.47 -18.61 -9.91
N ASP A 431 4.17 -19.21 -10.88
CA ASP A 431 5.37 -20.02 -10.64
C ASP A 431 6.46 -19.24 -9.88
N ASP A 432 7.25 -19.98 -9.12
CA ASP A 432 8.37 -19.42 -8.36
C ASP A 432 9.42 -18.82 -9.30
N TYR A 433 10.01 -17.72 -8.89
CA TYR A 433 11.04 -17.04 -9.67
C TYR A 433 12.05 -16.29 -8.80
N ASP A 434 13.19 -16.01 -9.42
CA ASP A 434 14.28 -15.24 -8.83
C ASP A 434 14.28 -13.80 -9.30
N LYS A 435 14.75 -12.91 -8.42
CA LYS A 435 14.89 -11.49 -8.69
C LYS A 435 16.14 -10.92 -8.05
N ALA A 436 16.90 -10.14 -8.80
CA ALA A 436 18.01 -9.34 -8.27
C ALA A 436 17.74 -7.85 -8.47
N PHE A 437 18.24 -7.04 -7.55
CA PHE A 437 18.16 -5.59 -7.66
C PHE A 437 19.42 -4.90 -7.13
N ALA A 438 19.66 -3.69 -7.66
CA ALA A 438 20.70 -2.79 -7.19
C ALA A 438 20.13 -1.38 -7.11
N SER A 439 20.51 -0.63 -6.07
CA SER A 439 20.14 0.78 -5.90
C SER A 439 21.34 1.58 -5.40
N LEU A 440 21.66 2.68 -6.09
CA LEU A 440 22.72 3.63 -5.74
C LEU A 440 22.09 4.99 -5.48
N THR A 441 22.30 5.54 -4.28
CA THR A 441 21.88 6.90 -3.93
C THR A 441 23.09 7.77 -3.64
N LEU A 442 23.15 8.92 -4.32
CA LEU A 442 24.15 9.96 -4.14
C LEU A 442 23.44 11.22 -3.64
N ALA A 443 23.81 11.72 -2.46
CA ALA A 443 23.17 12.88 -1.83
C ALA A 443 24.20 13.87 -1.24
N PRO A 444 25.13 14.42 -2.07
CA PRO A 444 26.11 15.40 -1.61
C PRO A 444 25.43 16.73 -1.28
N LYS A 445 26.11 17.54 -0.47
CA LYS A 445 25.72 18.92 -0.20
C LYS A 445 26.78 19.87 -0.72
N VAL A 446 26.40 20.71 -1.70
CA VAL A 446 27.31 21.64 -2.36
C VAL A 446 26.79 23.07 -2.18
N GLY A 447 27.20 23.74 -1.10
CA GLY A 447 26.71 25.07 -0.75
C GLY A 447 25.19 25.08 -0.53
N ILE A 448 24.48 25.89 -1.31
CA ILE A 448 22.99 25.95 -1.30
C ILE A 448 22.34 24.80 -2.06
N TRP A 449 23.08 24.12 -2.92
CA TRP A 449 22.58 23.03 -3.74
C TRP A 449 22.69 21.69 -2.99
N GLN A 450 21.57 20.99 -2.86
CA GLN A 450 21.44 19.70 -2.21
C GLN A 450 20.78 18.71 -3.18
N PRO A 451 21.56 18.16 -4.12
CA PRO A 451 21.07 17.16 -5.04
C PRO A 451 20.95 15.81 -4.35
N GLN A 452 19.96 15.03 -4.76
CA GLN A 452 19.91 13.60 -4.48
C GLN A 452 19.59 12.87 -5.76
N LEU A 453 20.48 11.97 -6.15
CA LEU A 453 20.33 11.10 -7.30
C LEU A 453 20.16 9.67 -6.81
N THR A 454 19.07 9.00 -7.20
CA THR A 454 18.88 7.57 -6.97
C THR A 454 18.73 6.85 -8.29
N LEU A 455 19.59 5.88 -8.52
CA LEU A 455 19.58 4.96 -9.65
C LEU A 455 19.19 3.58 -9.10
N SER A 456 18.20 2.95 -9.69
CA SER A 456 17.82 1.58 -9.31
C SER A 456 17.59 0.75 -10.55
N VAL A 457 17.97 -0.52 -10.48
CA VAL A 457 17.70 -1.53 -11.50
C VAL A 457 17.27 -2.81 -10.83
N GLN A 458 16.30 -3.48 -11.42
CA GLN A 458 15.91 -4.83 -11.03
C GLN A 458 15.84 -5.72 -12.26
N LYS A 459 16.14 -6.99 -12.08
CA LYS A 459 15.98 -8.04 -13.07
C LYS A 459 15.35 -9.26 -12.40
N GLN A 460 14.37 -9.83 -13.04
CA GLN A 460 13.75 -11.08 -12.65
C GLN A 460 14.09 -12.18 -13.66
N TRP A 461 13.94 -13.45 -13.26
CA TRP A 461 14.02 -14.62 -14.11
C TRP A 461 12.70 -15.38 -13.98
N TYR A 462 11.71 -14.92 -14.72
CA TYR A 462 10.35 -15.44 -14.71
C TYR A 462 9.94 -15.84 -16.13
N THR A 463 9.27 -16.98 -16.27
CA THR A 463 8.69 -17.44 -17.54
C THR A 463 7.18 -17.27 -17.49
N ALA A 464 6.62 -16.46 -18.38
CA ALA A 464 5.19 -16.21 -18.49
C ALA A 464 4.58 -17.03 -19.64
N GLU A 465 3.32 -17.43 -19.47
CA GLU A 465 2.50 -17.90 -20.58
C GLU A 465 2.07 -16.69 -21.45
N THR A 466 2.25 -16.81 -22.75
CA THR A 466 1.85 -15.79 -23.73
C THR A 466 1.04 -16.43 -24.87
N PRO A 467 0.36 -15.65 -25.72
CA PRO A 467 -0.35 -16.20 -26.88
C PRO A 467 0.55 -17.03 -27.82
N ASP A 468 1.84 -16.69 -27.88
CA ASP A 468 2.83 -17.37 -28.73
C ASP A 468 3.57 -18.52 -28.01
N GLY A 469 3.09 -18.89 -26.81
CA GLY A 469 3.71 -19.90 -25.94
C GLY A 469 4.49 -19.29 -24.78
N LYS A 470 5.41 -20.07 -24.18
CA LYS A 470 6.20 -19.59 -23.03
C LYS A 470 7.24 -18.57 -23.45
N ALA A 471 7.32 -17.47 -22.73
CA ALA A 471 8.31 -16.41 -22.95
C ALA A 471 9.03 -16.01 -21.67
N GLU A 472 10.32 -15.70 -21.78
CA GLU A 472 11.12 -15.23 -20.64
C GLU A 472 10.87 -13.75 -20.36
N PHE A 473 10.42 -13.44 -19.14
CA PHE A 473 10.22 -12.10 -18.61
C PHE A 473 11.42 -11.68 -17.76
N ASN A 474 12.58 -11.52 -18.42
CA ASN A 474 13.86 -11.24 -17.78
C ASN A 474 14.47 -9.88 -18.15
N ARG A 475 13.72 -9.01 -18.87
CA ARG A 475 14.20 -7.68 -19.25
C ARG A 475 14.34 -6.80 -18.02
N PRO A 476 15.55 -6.21 -17.77
CA PRO A 476 15.75 -5.34 -16.63
C PRO A 476 14.81 -4.12 -16.65
N LEU A 477 14.35 -3.73 -15.46
CA LEU A 477 13.55 -2.54 -15.22
C LEU A 477 14.40 -1.54 -14.43
N GLY A 478 14.70 -0.38 -15.03
CA GLY A 478 15.48 0.68 -14.43
C GLY A 478 14.60 1.84 -13.95
N SER A 479 14.99 2.48 -12.86
CA SER A 479 14.41 3.74 -12.42
C SER A 479 15.51 4.77 -12.07
N PHE A 480 15.21 6.02 -12.38
CA PHE A 480 16.04 7.17 -12.11
C PHE A 480 15.20 8.20 -11.36
N GLN A 481 15.70 8.70 -10.24
CA GLN A 481 15.08 9.78 -9.48
C GLN A 481 16.15 10.84 -9.20
N TRP A 482 15.91 12.05 -9.62
CA TRP A 482 16.78 13.18 -9.41
C TRP A 482 16.01 14.30 -8.70
N GLN A 483 16.36 14.50 -7.45
CA GLN A 483 15.80 15.55 -6.60
C GLN A 483 16.84 16.65 -6.44
N ASN A 484 16.47 17.88 -6.75
CA ASN A 484 17.34 19.03 -6.59
C ASN A 484 16.67 20.03 -5.67
N THR A 485 17.32 20.32 -4.56
CA THR A 485 16.88 21.38 -3.65
C THR A 485 17.91 22.49 -3.63
N LEU A 486 17.47 23.71 -3.91
CA LEU A 486 18.25 24.94 -3.73
C LEU A 486 17.79 25.59 -2.42
N GLN A 487 18.62 25.46 -1.38
CA GLN A 487 18.35 25.97 -0.03
C GLN A 487 18.92 27.37 0.13
N PHE A 488 18.15 28.41 -0.23
CA PHE A 488 18.62 29.80 -0.16
C PHE A 488 18.74 30.31 1.28
N SER A 489 17.85 29.84 2.16
CA SER A 489 17.90 30.16 3.58
C SER A 489 17.22 29.03 4.40
N LYS A 490 17.27 29.10 5.73
CA LYS A 490 16.53 28.19 6.59
C LYS A 490 15.01 28.26 6.39
N THR A 491 14.52 29.34 5.77
CA THR A 491 13.09 29.59 5.60
C THR A 491 12.62 29.55 4.15
N PHE A 492 13.53 29.36 3.17
CA PHE A 492 13.19 29.35 1.76
C PHE A 492 14.01 28.36 0.96
N ASN A 493 13.35 27.49 0.25
CA ASN A 493 13.96 26.61 -0.73
C ASN A 493 13.06 26.41 -1.95
N ILE A 494 13.70 26.00 -3.03
CA ILE A 494 13.07 25.61 -4.29
C ILE A 494 13.58 24.21 -4.64
N GLY A 495 12.71 23.36 -5.17
CA GLY A 495 13.04 22.03 -5.66
C GLY A 495 12.64 21.85 -7.12
N VAL A 496 13.51 21.21 -7.89
CA VAL A 496 13.21 20.70 -9.24
C VAL A 496 13.55 19.23 -9.24
N ASN A 497 12.54 18.37 -9.49
CA ASN A 497 12.70 16.93 -9.38
C ASN A 497 12.31 16.27 -10.69
N ALA A 498 13.10 15.30 -11.13
CA ALA A 498 12.82 14.46 -12.29
C ALA A 498 12.77 12.99 -11.87
N SER A 499 11.80 12.27 -12.37
CA SER A 499 11.72 10.82 -12.28
C SER A 499 11.59 10.20 -13.66
N PHE A 500 12.16 9.03 -13.83
CA PHE A 500 12.18 8.32 -15.09
C PHE A 500 12.19 6.81 -14.83
N GLN A 501 11.38 6.06 -15.58
CA GLN A 501 11.32 4.60 -15.53
C GLN A 501 11.48 4.04 -16.93
N THR A 502 12.35 3.04 -17.08
CA THR A 502 12.57 2.37 -18.38
C THR A 502 11.44 1.39 -18.66
N LYS A 503 11.35 0.92 -19.90
CA LYS A 503 10.63 -0.30 -20.23
C LYS A 503 11.33 -1.50 -19.60
N GLY A 504 10.56 -2.58 -19.27
CA GLY A 504 11.09 -3.79 -18.63
C GLY A 504 9.97 -4.66 -18.05
N HIS A 505 10.35 -5.72 -17.34
CA HIS A 505 9.41 -6.71 -16.79
C HIS A 505 9.27 -6.59 -15.28
N SER A 506 8.04 -6.84 -14.79
CA SER A 506 7.73 -6.96 -13.36
C SER A 506 6.59 -7.97 -13.18
N GLY A 507 6.88 -9.14 -12.59
CA GLY A 507 5.94 -10.28 -12.55
C GLY A 507 5.55 -10.69 -13.98
N ASN A 508 4.27 -10.91 -14.23
CA ASN A 508 3.69 -11.20 -15.55
C ASN A 508 3.39 -9.94 -16.41
N THR A 509 3.89 -8.77 -16.00
CA THR A 509 3.61 -7.49 -16.67
C THR A 509 4.85 -6.93 -17.35
N HIS A 510 4.67 -6.38 -18.55
CA HIS A 510 5.65 -5.64 -19.31
C HIS A 510 5.31 -4.14 -19.29
N LEU A 511 6.27 -3.29 -18.90
CA LEU A 511 6.21 -1.86 -19.15
C LEU A 511 6.68 -1.60 -20.57
N ASP A 512 5.75 -1.23 -21.47
CA ASP A 512 6.02 -1.16 -22.92
C ASP A 512 6.85 0.05 -23.31
N LYS A 513 6.67 1.16 -22.58
CA LYS A 513 7.31 2.43 -22.87
C LYS A 513 7.96 3.02 -21.63
N THR A 514 8.98 3.84 -21.87
CA THR A 514 9.55 4.69 -20.82
C THR A 514 8.53 5.74 -20.41
N SER A 515 8.51 6.06 -19.13
CA SER A 515 7.70 7.14 -18.56
C SER A 515 8.51 8.00 -17.63
N GLY A 516 8.13 9.24 -17.45
CA GLY A 516 8.83 10.13 -16.53
C GLY A 516 8.02 11.37 -16.21
N ALA A 517 8.40 12.04 -15.12
CA ALA A 517 7.77 13.27 -14.67
C ALA A 517 8.81 14.31 -14.27
N LEU A 518 8.57 15.56 -14.64
CA LEU A 518 9.28 16.72 -14.14
C LEU A 518 8.37 17.44 -13.14
N SER A 519 8.89 17.76 -11.95
CA SER A 519 8.12 18.39 -10.88
C SER A 519 8.88 19.58 -10.31
N PHE A 520 8.11 20.56 -9.81
CA PHE A 520 8.63 21.75 -9.17
C PHE A 520 8.06 21.86 -7.75
N SER A 521 8.87 22.36 -6.82
CA SER A 521 8.42 22.67 -5.47
C SER A 521 8.99 23.99 -4.98
N ALA A 522 8.25 24.71 -4.15
CA ALA A 522 8.72 25.87 -3.42
C ALA A 522 8.21 25.80 -1.98
N TYR A 523 9.09 26.10 -1.06
CA TYR A 523 8.79 26.15 0.38
C TYR A 523 9.17 27.53 0.91
N LYS A 524 8.27 28.14 1.65
CA LYS A 524 8.57 29.38 2.39
C LYS A 524 7.93 29.33 3.78
N SER A 525 8.73 29.65 4.77
CA SER A 525 8.29 29.81 6.16
C SER A 525 8.39 31.28 6.58
N PHE A 526 7.37 31.75 7.29
CA PHE A 526 7.22 33.12 7.77
C PHE A 526 7.06 33.12 9.31
N PHE A 527 7.21 34.31 9.92
CA PHE A 527 6.95 34.53 11.35
C PHE A 527 7.68 33.52 12.26
N LYS A 528 9.01 33.34 12.03
CA LYS A 528 9.86 32.40 12.76
C LYS A 528 9.35 30.93 12.70
N GLY A 529 8.77 30.53 11.56
CA GLY A 529 8.28 29.15 11.35
C GLY A 529 6.83 28.92 11.72
N ARG A 530 6.10 29.95 12.18
CA ARG A 530 4.69 29.79 12.55
C ARG A 530 3.75 29.63 11.35
N PHE A 531 4.05 30.26 10.22
CA PHE A 531 3.28 30.10 8.99
C PHE A 531 4.16 29.54 7.89
N ILE A 532 3.68 28.51 7.20
CA ILE A 532 4.39 27.79 6.14
C ILE A 532 3.50 27.74 4.90
N ALA A 533 4.06 28.12 3.77
CA ALA A 533 3.45 27.94 2.45
C ALA A 533 4.32 27.00 1.62
N GLN A 534 3.71 26.00 0.97
CA GLN A 534 4.36 25.07 0.08
C GLN A 534 3.57 24.97 -1.22
N LEU A 535 4.25 25.16 -2.34
CA LEU A 535 3.73 24.91 -3.68
C LEU A 535 4.42 23.66 -4.24
N PHE A 536 3.65 22.77 -4.85
CA PHE A 536 4.16 21.60 -5.55
C PHE A 536 3.41 21.45 -6.86
N ALA A 537 4.13 21.39 -7.97
CA ALA A 537 3.60 21.13 -9.30
C ALA A 537 4.21 19.84 -9.84
N TYR A 538 3.37 18.89 -10.18
CA TYR A 538 3.75 17.55 -10.62
C TYR A 538 3.50 17.36 -12.11
N ASP A 539 4.39 16.62 -12.75
CA ASP A 539 4.32 16.22 -14.16
C ASP A 539 4.09 17.43 -15.10
N LEU A 540 4.94 18.45 -14.97
CA LEU A 540 4.83 19.72 -15.71
C LEU A 540 4.76 19.51 -17.24
N LEU A 541 5.44 18.49 -17.74
CA LEU A 541 5.54 18.18 -19.16
C LEU A 541 4.46 17.21 -19.67
N GLN A 542 3.61 16.67 -18.76
CA GLN A 542 2.60 15.64 -19.05
C GLN A 542 3.18 14.38 -19.72
N THR A 543 4.36 13.96 -19.28
CA THR A 543 5.10 12.82 -19.83
C THR A 543 4.95 11.55 -19.00
N ASN A 544 4.31 11.61 -17.83
CA ASN A 544 4.05 10.44 -16.99
C ASN A 544 2.84 9.63 -17.50
N ARG A 545 2.91 9.20 -18.75
CA ARG A 545 1.96 8.27 -19.35
C ARG A 545 2.50 6.86 -19.23
N GLN A 546 1.71 5.94 -18.72
CA GLN A 546 2.12 4.55 -18.54
C GLN A 546 1.43 3.65 -19.56
N TYR A 547 2.19 2.73 -20.14
CA TYR A 547 1.74 1.69 -21.03
C TYR A 547 2.19 0.36 -20.46
N LEU A 548 1.23 -0.48 -20.10
CA LEU A 548 1.45 -1.76 -19.46
C LEU A 548 0.81 -2.86 -20.27
N THR A 549 1.47 -3.99 -20.41
CA THR A 549 0.91 -5.19 -21.03
C THR A 549 1.06 -6.36 -20.07
N MET A 550 -0.05 -7.00 -19.74
CA MET A 550 -0.11 -8.27 -19.02
C MET A 550 -0.39 -9.39 -20.02
N TYR A 551 0.31 -10.49 -19.85
CA TYR A 551 0.13 -11.70 -20.67
C TYR A 551 -0.45 -12.82 -19.82
N ASN A 552 -1.41 -13.54 -20.39
CA ASN A 552 -1.97 -14.73 -19.79
C ASN A 552 -2.47 -15.70 -20.87
N GLY A 553 -1.67 -16.68 -21.23
CA GLY A 553 -2.02 -17.70 -22.22
C GLY A 553 -2.57 -17.07 -23.51
N GLY A 554 -3.83 -17.35 -23.83
CA GLY A 554 -4.51 -16.85 -25.02
C GLY A 554 -4.98 -15.39 -24.96
N ARG A 555 -4.63 -14.60 -23.92
CA ARG A 555 -5.07 -13.21 -23.76
C ARG A 555 -3.90 -12.26 -23.47
N THR A 556 -4.03 -11.05 -24.02
CA THR A 556 -3.12 -9.95 -23.75
C THR A 556 -3.93 -8.73 -23.33
N VAL A 557 -3.63 -8.19 -22.15
CA VAL A 557 -4.30 -6.99 -21.62
C VAL A 557 -3.34 -5.82 -21.63
N LYS A 558 -3.75 -4.74 -22.29
CA LYS A 558 -2.97 -3.51 -22.38
C LYS A 558 -3.68 -2.38 -21.68
N TRP A 559 -2.94 -1.65 -20.82
CA TRP A 559 -3.42 -0.43 -20.18
C TRP A 559 -2.64 0.78 -20.66
N GLU A 560 -3.37 1.82 -21.01
CA GLU A 560 -2.85 3.17 -21.18
C GLU A 560 -3.39 4.04 -20.07
N ILE A 561 -2.53 4.45 -19.13
CA ILE A 561 -2.87 5.36 -18.04
C ILE A 561 -2.46 6.77 -18.46
N LYS A 562 -3.45 7.68 -18.55
CA LYS A 562 -3.23 9.06 -18.99
C LYS A 562 -2.47 9.87 -17.92
N PRO A 563 -1.56 10.80 -18.30
CA PRO A 563 -0.82 11.62 -17.35
C PRO A 563 -1.78 12.52 -16.56
N ASN A 564 -1.47 12.70 -15.27
CA ASN A 564 -2.28 13.50 -14.35
C ASN A 564 -1.46 14.67 -13.78
N ARG A 565 -1.19 15.69 -14.62
CA ARG A 565 -0.54 16.92 -14.19
C ARG A 565 -1.33 17.58 -13.08
N SER A 566 -0.62 18.04 -12.05
CA SER A 566 -1.29 18.61 -10.89
C SER A 566 -0.49 19.73 -10.22
N VAL A 567 -1.22 20.62 -9.51
CA VAL A 567 -0.66 21.67 -8.67
C VAL A 567 -1.30 21.57 -7.30
N ARG A 568 -0.48 21.62 -6.26
CA ARG A 568 -0.89 21.57 -4.85
C ARG A 568 -0.33 22.76 -4.09
N LEU A 569 -1.21 23.48 -3.39
CA LEU A 569 -0.86 24.49 -2.42
C LEU A 569 -1.16 23.98 -1.01
N THR A 570 -0.17 24.05 -0.14
CA THR A 570 -0.32 23.71 1.28
C THR A 570 -0.02 24.94 2.12
N LEU A 571 -0.97 25.34 2.95
CA LEU A 571 -0.80 26.40 3.95
C LEU A 571 -0.86 25.76 5.34
N ARG A 572 0.09 26.09 6.20
CA ARG A 572 0.15 25.54 7.54
C ARG A 572 0.44 26.63 8.55
N TYR A 573 -0.34 26.67 9.63
CA TYR A 573 -0.09 27.50 10.80
C TYR A 573 0.26 26.63 12.01
N VAL A 574 1.25 27.04 12.80
CA VAL A 574 1.78 26.30 13.95
C VAL A 574 1.86 27.21 15.17
N PHE A 575 1.26 26.75 16.27
CA PHE A 575 1.33 27.41 17.58
C PHE A 575 1.71 26.38 18.65
N ASN A 576 2.81 26.58 19.36
CA ASN A 576 3.29 25.76 20.49
C ASN A 576 3.12 24.23 20.30
N GLN A 577 3.32 23.75 19.07
CA GLN A 577 3.09 22.35 18.74
C GLN A 577 4.15 21.48 19.44
N ALA A 578 3.70 20.56 20.29
CA ALA A 578 4.50 19.46 20.81
C ALA A 578 4.23 18.18 20.02
N LYS A 579 5.20 17.25 20.03
CA LYS A 579 5.01 15.91 19.46
C LYS A 579 4.27 15.03 20.46
N SER A 580 3.35 14.20 20.00
CA SER A 580 2.72 13.15 20.79
C SER A 580 3.77 12.25 21.43
N LYS A 581 3.58 11.93 22.70
CA LYS A 581 4.37 10.94 23.44
C LYS A 581 3.82 9.51 23.30
N TYR A 582 2.81 9.32 22.44
CA TYR A 582 2.22 8.02 22.19
C TYR A 582 3.28 7.03 21.72
N LYS A 583 3.38 5.86 22.39
CA LYS A 583 4.39 4.82 22.15
C LYS A 583 3.81 3.49 21.68
N GLY A 584 2.48 3.36 21.61
CA GLY A 584 1.84 2.13 21.13
C GLY A 584 2.32 1.76 19.72
N THR A 585 2.82 0.53 19.58
CA THR A 585 3.32 -0.02 18.31
C THR A 585 2.23 -0.74 17.53
N GLY A 586 1.14 -1.11 18.23
CA GLY A 586 -0.01 -1.82 17.68
C GLY A 586 0.20 -3.32 17.54
N ALA A 587 -0.92 -4.04 17.46
CA ALA A 587 -1.04 -5.46 17.16
C ALA A 587 -1.95 -5.68 15.95
N GLY A 588 -1.87 -6.84 15.27
CA GLY A 588 -2.70 -7.19 14.13
C GLY A 588 -2.50 -6.29 12.90
N GLN A 589 -1.30 -5.73 12.73
CA GLN A 589 -1.05 -4.76 11.65
C GLN A 589 -1.11 -5.40 10.26
N SER A 590 -0.69 -6.66 10.13
CA SER A 590 -0.77 -7.41 8.88
C SER A 590 -2.22 -7.65 8.46
N GLN A 591 -3.11 -8.01 9.39
CA GLN A 591 -4.54 -8.19 9.10
C GLN A 591 -5.21 -6.86 8.76
N LYS A 592 -4.90 -5.77 9.49
CA LYS A 592 -5.40 -4.42 9.17
C LYS A 592 -5.02 -3.96 7.76
N ALA A 593 -3.83 -4.29 7.30
CA ALA A 593 -3.34 -3.91 5.97
C ALA A 593 -4.03 -4.66 4.82
N ARG A 594 -4.71 -5.78 5.10
CA ARG A 594 -5.42 -6.64 4.13
C ARG A 594 -6.91 -6.31 3.99
N MET A 595 -7.45 -5.37 4.79
CA MET A 595 -8.87 -4.96 4.82
C MET A 595 -9.20 -3.81 3.82
#